data_9f2cf1e1120f3de0f7f45b0b86d94ddb
#
_entry.id   9f2cf1e1120f3de0f7f45b0b86d94ddb
#
_cell.length_a   1.000
_cell.length_b   1.000
_cell.length_c   1.000
_cell.angle_alpha   90.00
_cell.angle_beta   90.00
_cell.angle_gamma   90.00
#
_symmetry.space_group_name_H-M   'P 1'
#
loop_
_entity.id
_entity.type
_entity.pdbx_description
1 polymer ?
#
loop_
_entity_poly.entity_id
_entity_poly.type
_entity_poly.pdbx_seq_one_letter_code
_entity_poly.pdbx_strand_id
1 'polypeptide(L)'
;MVYYIDIDETICYYDGDRHYPNALPNHERIKKINALYDNGHMIVYWTARGGTTGIDWTDLTQEQLTKWGAKHNELKMWKPSYDVFICDKAINSERFFNEEA
;
A
#
# COMPACT_ATOMS: atom_id res chain seq x y z
N MET A 1 1.48 16.37 -5.99
CA MET A 1 0.25 15.57 -6.13
C MET A 1 0.05 14.71 -4.89
N VAL A 2 -1.16 14.29 -4.63
CA VAL A 2 -1.47 13.36 -3.53
C VAL A 2 -1.75 11.98 -4.14
N TYR A 3 -1.00 10.99 -3.67
CA TYR A 3 -1.15 9.61 -4.10
C TYR A 3 -1.73 8.77 -2.96
N TYR A 4 -2.83 8.10 -3.20
CA TYR A 4 -3.38 7.08 -2.31
C TYR A 4 -2.94 5.73 -2.85
N ILE A 5 -2.25 4.95 -2.04
CA ILE A 5 -1.60 3.71 -2.48
C ILE A 5 -2.02 2.57 -1.57
N ASP A 6 -2.52 1.49 -2.16
CA ASP A 6 -2.86 0.27 -1.44
C ASP A 6 -1.59 -0.42 -0.96
N ILE A 7 -1.71 -1.33 -0.01
CA ILE A 7 -0.58 -2.05 0.58
C ILE A 7 -0.51 -3.48 0.04
N ASP A 8 -1.47 -4.33 0.42
CA ASP A 8 -1.43 -5.75 0.07
C ASP A 8 -1.59 -5.96 -1.45
N GLU A 9 -0.73 -6.78 -2.03
CA GLU A 9 -0.65 -7.05 -3.46
C GLU A 9 -0.32 -5.79 -4.29
N THR A 10 0.14 -4.73 -3.65
CA THR A 10 0.57 -3.50 -4.31
C THR A 10 2.02 -3.19 -4.00
N ILE A 11 2.39 -3.03 -2.73
CA ILE A 11 3.80 -2.83 -2.33
C ILE A 11 4.35 -4.01 -1.53
N CYS A 12 3.55 -5.02 -1.29
CA CYS A 12 3.97 -6.27 -0.68
C CYS A 12 3.23 -7.44 -1.31
N TYR A 13 3.69 -8.63 -1.02
CA TYR A 13 3.10 -9.86 -1.54
C TYR A 13 3.17 -10.95 -0.49
N TYR A 14 2.55 -12.09 -0.78
CA TYR A 14 2.51 -13.23 0.13
C TYR A 14 2.95 -14.49 -0.60
N ASP A 15 3.72 -15.29 0.11
CA ASP A 15 4.15 -16.60 -0.38
C ASP A 15 3.25 -17.65 0.30
N GLY A 16 2.04 -17.81 -0.26
CA GLY A 16 1.00 -18.65 0.33
C GLY A 16 -0.20 -17.83 0.81
N ASP A 17 -0.76 -18.17 1.96
CA ASP A 17 -1.94 -17.50 2.50
C ASP A 17 -1.65 -16.06 2.91
N ARG A 18 -2.63 -15.21 2.71
CA ARG A 18 -2.52 -13.81 3.13
C ARG A 18 -2.71 -13.70 4.63
N HIS A 19 -1.59 -13.75 5.35
CA HIS A 19 -1.52 -13.48 6.78
C HIS A 19 -0.63 -12.27 6.98
N TYR A 20 -1.18 -11.16 7.42
CA TYR A 20 -0.50 -9.87 7.41
C TYR A 20 0.90 -9.84 8.02
N PRO A 21 1.15 -10.54 9.15
CA PRO A 21 2.51 -10.59 9.69
C PRO A 21 3.54 -11.21 8.76
N ASN A 22 3.11 -12.00 7.78
CA ASN A 22 4.00 -12.69 6.84
C ASN A 22 4.18 -11.95 5.51
N ALA A 23 3.65 -10.73 5.40
CA ALA A 23 3.80 -9.94 4.19
C ALA A 23 5.28 -9.72 3.84
N LEU A 24 5.61 -9.90 2.57
CA LEU A 24 6.96 -9.70 2.05
C LEU A 24 7.00 -8.42 1.22
N PRO A 25 7.96 -7.52 1.47
CA PRO A 25 7.99 -6.24 0.76
C PRO A 25 8.44 -6.39 -0.68
N ASN A 26 7.80 -5.64 -1.57
CA ASN A 26 8.28 -5.47 -2.94
C ASN A 26 9.16 -4.22 -2.96
N HIS A 27 10.46 -4.42 -2.79
CA HIS A 27 11.41 -3.32 -2.64
C HIS A 27 11.50 -2.43 -3.89
N GLU A 28 11.33 -2.98 -5.06
CA GLU A 28 11.37 -2.18 -6.30
C GLU A 28 10.20 -1.20 -6.36
N ARG A 29 9.01 -1.67 -6.01
CA ARG A 29 7.81 -0.82 -5.99
C ARG A 29 7.90 0.23 -4.88
N ILE A 30 8.36 -0.16 -3.70
CA ILE A 30 8.57 0.76 -2.57
C ILE A 30 9.55 1.85 -2.96
N LYS A 31 10.66 1.49 -3.63
CA LYS A 31 11.64 2.45 -4.09
C LYS A 31 11.04 3.47 -5.06
N LYS A 32 10.16 3.01 -5.94
CA LYS A 32 9.48 3.88 -6.90
C LYS A 32 8.56 4.89 -6.20
N ILE A 33 7.81 4.42 -5.21
CA ILE A 33 6.95 5.30 -4.42
C ILE A 33 7.80 6.26 -3.58
N ASN A 34 8.91 5.79 -3.00
CA ASN A 34 9.82 6.65 -2.25
C ASN A 34 10.37 7.78 -3.11
N ALA A 35 10.61 7.53 -4.39
CA ALA A 35 11.05 8.58 -5.32
C ALA A 35 9.99 9.67 -5.48
N LEU A 36 8.73 9.29 -5.52
CA LEU A 36 7.63 10.27 -5.53
C LEU A 36 7.62 11.09 -4.23
N TYR A 37 7.80 10.44 -3.10
CA TYR A 37 7.90 11.11 -1.80
C TYR A 37 9.05 12.11 -1.80
N ASP A 38 10.23 11.69 -2.25
CA ASP A 38 11.42 12.54 -2.28
C ASP A 38 11.26 13.73 -3.24
N ASN A 39 10.41 13.61 -4.25
CA ASN A 39 10.10 14.67 -5.18
C ASN A 39 8.98 15.62 -4.70
N GLY A 40 8.57 15.49 -3.45
CA GLY A 40 7.61 16.39 -2.82
C GLY A 40 6.15 16.01 -2.95
N HIS A 41 5.84 14.84 -3.49
CA HIS A 41 4.46 14.36 -3.53
C HIS A 41 4.02 13.83 -2.17
N MET A 42 2.74 13.99 -1.86
CA MET A 42 2.17 13.44 -0.64
C MET A 42 1.81 11.98 -0.86
N ILE A 43 2.31 11.11 -0.01
CA ILE A 43 2.07 9.66 -0.09
C ILE A 43 1.18 9.24 1.08
N VAL A 44 0.03 8.67 0.76
CA VAL A 44 -0.91 8.12 1.73
C VAL A 44 -1.09 6.65 1.46
N TYR A 45 -0.65 5.78 2.37
CA TYR A 45 -0.96 4.36 2.28
C TYR A 45 -2.34 4.12 2.89
N TRP A 46 -3.21 3.45 2.14
CA TRP A 46 -4.59 3.20 2.54
C TRP A 46 -4.91 1.73 2.38
N THR A 47 -5.30 1.07 3.47
CA THR A 47 -5.46 -0.38 3.50
C THR A 47 -6.80 -0.81 4.09
N ALA A 48 -7.31 -1.93 3.58
CA ALA A 48 -8.53 -2.57 4.08
C ALA A 48 -8.23 -3.57 5.20
N ARG A 49 -6.99 -3.67 5.67
CA ARG A 49 -6.63 -4.61 6.75
C ARG A 49 -7.54 -4.42 7.96
N GLY A 50 -8.12 -5.52 8.42
CA GLY A 50 -9.01 -5.51 9.59
C GLY A 50 -10.44 -5.11 9.30
N GLY A 51 -10.75 -4.65 8.10
CA GLY A 51 -12.10 -4.16 7.77
C GLY A 51 -13.18 -5.24 7.84
N THR A 52 -12.83 -6.50 7.58
CA THR A 52 -13.77 -7.62 7.61
C THR A 52 -13.85 -8.27 8.99
N THR A 53 -12.72 -8.40 9.68
CA THR A 53 -12.63 -9.12 10.97
C THR A 53 -12.77 -8.22 12.18
N GLY A 54 -12.58 -6.91 12.01
CA GLY A 54 -12.58 -5.95 13.11
C GLY A 54 -11.28 -5.93 13.90
N ILE A 55 -10.28 -6.70 13.51
CA ILE A 55 -8.97 -6.71 14.19
C ILE A 55 -8.21 -5.45 13.80
N ASP A 56 -7.64 -4.78 14.79
CA ASP A 56 -6.86 -3.57 14.57
C ASP A 56 -5.41 -3.94 14.20
N TRP A 57 -5.07 -3.77 12.93
CA TRP A 57 -3.73 -4.04 12.40
C TRP A 57 -2.87 -2.78 12.26
N THR A 58 -3.27 -1.67 12.87
CA THR A 58 -2.58 -0.38 12.71
C THR A 58 -1.11 -0.45 13.10
N ASP A 59 -0.81 -0.96 14.29
CA ASP A 59 0.57 -1.00 14.79
C ASP A 59 1.45 -1.91 13.94
N LEU A 60 0.96 -3.09 13.58
CA LEU A 60 1.70 -4.02 12.73
C LEU A 60 1.98 -3.38 11.36
N THR A 61 0.98 -2.74 10.77
CA THR A 61 1.11 -2.11 9.46
C THR A 61 2.13 -0.99 9.50
N GLN A 62 2.09 -0.14 10.53
CA GLN A 62 3.06 0.94 10.69
C GLN A 62 4.47 0.40 10.87
N GLU A 63 4.64 -0.65 11.66
CA GLU A 63 5.94 -1.31 11.82
C GLU A 63 6.47 -1.86 10.51
N GLN A 64 5.61 -2.50 9.72
CA GLN A 64 6.01 -3.03 8.42
C GLN A 64 6.46 -1.93 7.47
N LEU A 65 5.71 -0.84 7.36
CA LEU A 65 6.09 0.29 6.50
C LEU A 65 7.43 0.87 6.92
N THR A 66 7.66 1.02 8.21
CA THR A 66 8.93 1.51 8.75
C THR A 66 10.07 0.54 8.44
N LYS A 67 9.86 -0.74 8.71
CA LYS A 67 10.86 -1.79 8.48
C LYS A 67 11.23 -1.92 7.00
N TRP A 68 10.24 -1.76 6.12
CA TRP A 68 10.46 -1.85 4.67
C TRP A 68 11.08 -0.57 4.09
N GLY A 69 11.20 0.48 4.88
CA GLY A 69 11.71 1.76 4.40
C GLY A 69 10.72 2.48 3.48
N ALA A 70 9.43 2.21 3.62
CA ALA A 70 8.38 2.83 2.81
C ALA A 70 8.07 4.23 3.36
N LYS A 71 8.59 5.26 2.68
CA LYS A 71 8.37 6.65 3.07
C LYS A 71 6.95 7.08 2.77
N HIS A 72 6.31 7.76 3.70
CA HIS A 72 4.94 8.22 3.53
C HIS A 72 4.63 9.35 4.48
N ASN A 73 3.57 10.10 4.14
CA ASN A 73 3.07 11.19 4.99
C ASN A 73 1.97 10.70 5.93
N GLU A 74 1.19 9.71 5.50
CA GLU A 74 0.04 9.25 6.25
C GLU A 74 -0.25 7.79 5.99
N LEU A 75 -0.74 7.09 7.02
CA LEU A 75 -1.28 5.74 6.91
C LEU A 75 -2.76 5.81 7.30
N LYS A 76 -3.63 5.37 6.40
CA LYS A 76 -5.07 5.27 6.66
C LYS A 76 -5.50 3.82 6.68
N MET A 77 -6.19 3.43 7.74
CA MET A 77 -6.77 2.11 7.90
C MET A 77 -8.24 2.12 7.46
N TRP A 78 -8.87 0.96 7.49
CA TRP A 78 -10.32 0.78 7.31
C TRP A 78 -10.84 1.17 5.93
N LYS A 79 -10.02 0.94 4.89
CA LYS A 79 -10.49 1.06 3.52
C LYS A 79 -11.65 0.07 3.30
N PRO A 80 -12.75 0.49 2.67
CA PRO A 80 -13.85 -0.42 2.40
C PRO A 80 -13.42 -1.62 1.56
N SER A 81 -13.94 -2.81 1.87
CA SER A 81 -13.79 -3.98 1.01
C SER A 81 -14.77 -3.88 -0.14
N TYR A 82 -14.33 -4.24 -1.36
CA TYR A 82 -15.18 -4.18 -2.55
C TYR A 82 -14.63 -5.14 -3.61
N ASP A 83 -15.49 -5.49 -4.56
CA ASP A 83 -15.06 -6.30 -5.70
C ASP A 83 -14.51 -5.41 -6.83
N VAL A 84 -15.16 -4.28 -7.08
CA VAL A 84 -14.77 -3.34 -8.13
C VAL A 84 -14.85 -1.91 -7.61
N PHE A 85 -13.79 -1.17 -7.82
CA PHE A 85 -13.72 0.25 -7.51
C PHE A 85 -13.70 1.05 -8.81
N ILE A 86 -14.76 1.81 -9.08
CA ILE A 86 -14.88 2.61 -10.29
C ILE A 86 -14.59 4.06 -9.91
N CYS A 87 -13.55 4.64 -10.46
CA CYS A 87 -13.08 5.97 -10.11
C CYS A 87 -12.35 6.59 -11.31
N ASP A 88 -12.54 7.89 -11.50
CA ASP A 88 -11.89 8.61 -12.60
C ASP A 88 -10.38 8.83 -12.39
N LYS A 89 -9.88 8.60 -11.17
CA LYS A 89 -8.48 8.86 -10.80
C LYS A 89 -7.67 7.62 -10.48
N ALA A 90 -8.31 6.46 -10.40
CA ALA A 90 -7.62 5.23 -10.02
C ALA A 90 -6.79 4.67 -11.17
N ILE A 91 -5.59 4.19 -10.85
CA ILE A 91 -4.73 3.47 -11.78
C ILE A 91 -4.48 2.09 -11.18
N ASN A 92 -4.67 1.04 -11.96
CA ASN A 92 -4.34 -0.32 -11.50
C ASN A 92 -2.85 -0.42 -11.19
N SER A 93 -2.48 -1.04 -10.08
CA SER A 93 -1.10 -1.11 -9.62
C SER A 93 -0.16 -1.79 -10.62
N GLU A 94 -0.60 -2.87 -11.26
CA GLU A 94 0.23 -3.54 -12.26
C GLU A 94 0.55 -2.61 -13.42
N ARG A 95 -0.44 -1.85 -13.87
CA ARG A 95 -0.26 -0.88 -14.93
C ARG A 95 0.69 0.24 -14.50
N PHE A 96 0.47 0.80 -13.32
CA PHE A 96 1.29 1.90 -12.81
C PHE A 96 2.76 1.51 -12.73
N PHE A 97 3.06 0.37 -12.10
CA PHE A 97 4.45 -0.04 -11.88
C PHE A 97 5.13 -0.58 -13.14
N ASN A 98 4.39 -1.18 -14.07
CA ASN A 98 4.97 -1.78 -15.26
C ASN A 98 5.07 -0.82 -16.45
N GLU A 99 4.12 0.11 -16.60
CA GLU A 99 4.09 1.04 -17.74
C GLU A 99 4.86 2.33 -17.48
N GLU A 100 5.06 2.69 -16.22
CA GLU A 100 5.78 3.90 -15.82
C GLU A 100 7.29 3.71 -15.72
N ALA A 101 7.75 2.56 -16.09
CA ALA A 101 9.17 2.21 -16.01
C ALA A 101 10.06 3.11 -16.87
#